data_a3413c981d2c955f9ed2a7efd8b0e655
#
_entry.id   a3413c981d2c955f9ed2a7efd8b0e655
#
_cell.length_a   1.000
_cell.length_b   1.000
_cell.length_c   1.000
_cell.angle_alpha   90.00
_cell.angle_beta   90.00
_cell.angle_gamma   90.00
#
_symmetry.space_group_name_H-M   'P 1'
#
loop_
_entity.id
_entity.type
_entity.pdbx_description
1 polymer ?
#
loop_
_entity_poly.entity_id
_entity_poly.type
_entity_poly.pdbx_seq_one_letter_code
_entity_poly.pdbx_strand_id
1 'polypeptide(L)'
;ALKKATSEIIPISGGKAVTADNRFEVNVPSGTFYHDVNLNIITSFDVEKINYSNLIKASDSYTIELANSSGNVDESKSIELTFEYYGDKVKGGIYRKDGYNWLYIPTVIEDGKMSAKINPKSLNSYGTTFSAFVDNNTTVLRDVRGHWANDEIDAYVRRGVINGYIDNTFKPDNNITRAEFLTLLSSVFNWNIYAYPGSTTAFKDADTFGYYSSVINYATYHSYIYGYADNTFKPGNLISYAEVEIIMNRVLNYQNFRWIDIANNMLYEKKARSNSFNNLNNNITRAEVVYMLYNTTE
;
A
#
# COMPACT_ATOMS: atom_id res chain seq x y z
N ALA A 1 -29.74 -12.52 6.66
CA ALA A 1 -28.56 -12.30 7.50
C ALA A 1 -28.84 -11.19 8.49
N LEU A 2 -28.49 -11.40 9.76
CA LEU A 2 -28.57 -10.36 10.78
C LEU A 2 -27.51 -9.30 10.46
N LYS A 3 -27.95 -8.05 10.20
CA LYS A 3 -27.08 -6.90 10.07
C LYS A 3 -27.08 -6.14 11.40
N LYS A 4 -25.92 -5.86 11.95
CA LYS A 4 -25.76 -4.89 13.05
C LYS A 4 -25.27 -3.58 12.45
N ALA A 5 -25.79 -2.45 12.94
CA ALA A 5 -25.33 -1.13 12.53
C ALA A 5 -24.82 -0.38 13.75
N THR A 6 -23.70 0.28 13.58
CA THR A 6 -23.16 1.29 14.49
C THR A 6 -23.20 2.63 13.75
N SER A 7 -23.70 3.68 14.40
CA SER A 7 -23.77 5.02 13.79
C SER A 7 -23.13 6.02 14.75
N GLU A 8 -22.18 6.80 14.22
CA GLU A 8 -21.47 7.83 14.96
C GLU A 8 -21.45 9.16 14.19
N ILE A 9 -21.60 10.25 14.88
CA ILE A 9 -21.37 11.58 14.31
C ILE A 9 -19.88 11.89 14.44
N ILE A 10 -19.21 12.02 13.30
CA ILE A 10 -17.81 12.41 13.23
C ILE A 10 -17.74 13.91 13.01
N PRO A 11 -17.32 14.70 14.02
CA PRO A 11 -17.18 16.14 13.89
C PRO A 11 -15.97 16.52 13.03
N ILE A 12 -15.88 17.81 12.66
CA ILE A 12 -14.72 18.37 11.93
C ILE A 12 -13.40 18.11 12.67
N SER A 13 -13.44 18.06 14.00
CA SER A 13 -12.26 17.73 14.84
C SER A 13 -11.79 16.28 14.74
N GLY A 14 -12.47 15.46 13.93
CA GLY A 14 -12.19 14.05 13.83
C GLY A 14 -12.83 13.23 14.94
N GLY A 15 -12.71 11.91 14.84
CA GLY A 15 -13.32 11.01 15.82
C GLY A 15 -13.16 9.55 15.45
N LYS A 16 -13.80 8.68 16.22
CA LYS A 16 -13.78 7.24 16.04
C LYS A 16 -15.18 6.67 16.00
N ALA A 17 -15.38 5.68 15.12
CA ALA A 17 -16.53 4.81 15.15
C ALA A 17 -16.05 3.38 15.42
N VAL A 18 -16.66 2.70 16.40
CA VAL A 18 -16.24 1.36 16.84
C VAL A 18 -17.47 0.45 16.86
N THR A 19 -17.35 -0.76 16.31
CA THR A 19 -18.42 -1.74 16.42
C THR A 19 -18.69 -2.18 17.86
N ALA A 20 -19.90 -2.57 18.15
CA ALA A 20 -20.33 -2.92 19.53
C ALA A 20 -19.52 -4.08 20.16
N ASP A 21 -18.90 -4.92 19.33
CA ASP A 21 -18.04 -6.03 19.75
C ASP A 21 -16.54 -5.65 19.83
N ASN A 22 -16.20 -4.39 19.52
CA ASN A 22 -14.84 -3.85 19.47
C ASN A 22 -13.90 -4.52 18.44
N ARG A 23 -14.44 -5.23 17.45
CA ARG A 23 -13.64 -5.95 16.45
C ARG A 23 -13.25 -5.12 15.26
N PHE A 24 -13.92 -4.01 15.04
CA PHE A 24 -13.63 -3.10 13.95
C PHE A 24 -13.76 -1.65 14.39
N GLU A 25 -12.77 -0.85 14.05
CA GLU A 25 -12.68 0.59 14.35
C GLU A 25 -12.36 1.37 13.08
N VAL A 26 -13.00 2.53 12.95
CA VAL A 26 -12.69 3.55 11.94
C VAL A 26 -12.23 4.80 12.67
N ASN A 27 -10.99 5.21 12.47
CA ASN A 27 -10.42 6.42 13.05
C ASN A 27 -10.27 7.51 11.99
N VAL A 28 -10.94 8.63 12.19
CA VAL A 28 -10.99 9.76 11.26
C VAL A 28 -10.19 10.93 11.86
N PRO A 29 -9.08 11.34 11.23
CA PRO A 29 -8.30 12.49 11.69
C PRO A 29 -9.07 13.80 11.63
N SER A 30 -8.66 14.78 12.46
CA SER A 30 -9.17 16.14 12.40
C SER A 30 -9.00 16.77 11.02
N GLY A 31 -10.03 17.47 10.56
CA GLY A 31 -10.03 18.15 9.26
C GLY A 31 -10.18 17.26 8.04
N THR A 32 -10.50 15.97 8.22
CA THR A 32 -10.79 15.06 7.09
C THR A 32 -12.07 15.48 6.37
N PHE A 33 -13.08 15.87 7.10
CA PHE A 33 -14.35 16.38 6.58
C PHE A 33 -14.49 17.87 6.88
N TYR A 34 -15.16 18.62 6.00
CA TYR A 34 -15.38 20.06 6.15
C TYR A 34 -16.66 20.40 6.94
N HIS A 35 -17.41 19.36 7.34
CA HIS A 35 -18.58 19.45 8.21
C HIS A 35 -18.75 18.15 8.97
N ASP A 36 -19.60 18.13 9.98
CA ASP A 36 -19.92 16.92 10.71
C ASP A 36 -20.61 15.90 9.78
N VAL A 37 -20.17 14.64 9.80
CA VAL A 37 -20.73 13.57 8.99
C VAL A 37 -21.26 12.43 9.86
N ASN A 38 -22.32 11.78 9.43
CA ASN A 38 -22.79 10.56 10.05
C ASN A 38 -22.06 9.37 9.39
N LEU A 39 -21.22 8.69 10.16
CA LEU A 39 -20.54 7.50 9.75
C LEU A 39 -21.28 6.27 10.27
N ASN A 40 -21.78 5.45 9.35
CA ASN A 40 -22.46 4.21 9.67
C ASN A 40 -21.56 3.02 9.34
N ILE A 41 -21.40 2.09 10.27
CA ILE A 41 -20.74 0.79 10.05
C ILE A 41 -21.82 -0.29 10.05
N ILE A 42 -22.00 -0.95 8.93
CA ILE A 42 -22.93 -2.07 8.80
C ILE A 42 -22.12 -3.36 8.80
N THR A 43 -22.27 -4.17 9.85
CA THR A 43 -21.63 -5.48 9.95
C THR A 43 -22.47 -6.53 9.23
N SER A 44 -21.85 -7.27 8.33
CA SER A 44 -22.45 -8.40 7.62
C SER A 44 -21.77 -9.71 8.03
N PHE A 45 -22.57 -10.64 8.55
CA PHE A 45 -22.12 -11.98 8.97
C PHE A 45 -22.22 -13.02 7.84
N ASP A 46 -22.52 -12.60 6.62
CA ASP A 46 -22.67 -13.52 5.50
C ASP A 46 -21.31 -14.09 5.08
N VAL A 47 -21.24 -15.40 4.98
CA VAL A 47 -20.14 -16.08 4.30
C VAL A 47 -20.33 -15.82 2.81
N GLU A 48 -19.76 -14.75 2.31
CA GLU A 48 -19.76 -14.48 0.88
C GLU A 48 -19.00 -15.60 0.15
N LYS A 49 -19.59 -16.11 -0.93
CA LYS A 49 -18.89 -17.00 -1.85
C LYS A 49 -17.78 -16.19 -2.50
N ILE A 50 -16.54 -16.43 -2.09
CA ILE A 50 -15.36 -15.79 -2.64
C ILE A 50 -14.98 -16.57 -3.90
N ASN A 51 -14.83 -15.87 -5.02
CA ASN A 51 -14.45 -16.48 -6.30
C ASN A 51 -13.00 -16.99 -6.33
N TYR A 52 -12.21 -16.68 -5.29
CA TYR A 52 -10.82 -17.12 -5.15
C TYR A 52 -10.73 -18.17 -4.06
N SER A 53 -10.46 -19.41 -4.45
CA SER A 53 -10.46 -20.58 -3.56
C SER A 53 -9.47 -20.51 -2.37
N ASN A 54 -8.54 -19.58 -2.40
CA ASN A 54 -7.44 -19.48 -1.44
C ASN A 54 -7.51 -18.25 -0.50
N LEU A 55 -8.48 -17.34 -0.70
CA LEU A 55 -8.76 -16.25 0.22
C LEU A 55 -9.75 -16.72 1.28
N ILE A 56 -9.28 -16.87 2.52
CA ILE A 56 -10.10 -17.30 3.65
C ILE A 56 -10.45 -16.09 4.50
N LYS A 57 -11.73 -15.86 4.70
CA LYS A 57 -12.25 -14.76 5.50
C LYS A 57 -11.80 -14.89 6.97
N ALA A 58 -11.18 -13.84 7.51
CA ALA A 58 -10.65 -13.77 8.87
C ALA A 58 -11.45 -12.82 9.78
N SER A 59 -12.39 -12.04 9.21
CA SER A 59 -13.30 -11.17 9.96
C SER A 59 -14.68 -11.16 9.33
N ASP A 60 -15.67 -10.57 10.00
CA ASP A 60 -16.90 -10.13 9.37
C ASP A 60 -16.62 -9.07 8.30
N SER A 61 -17.58 -8.83 7.40
CA SER A 61 -17.51 -7.71 6.47
C SER A 61 -18.11 -6.47 7.10
N TYR A 62 -17.43 -5.35 6.95
CA TYR A 62 -17.87 -4.05 7.46
C TYR A 62 -18.06 -3.08 6.29
N THR A 63 -19.29 -2.62 6.12
CA THR A 63 -19.60 -1.60 5.12
C THR A 63 -19.67 -0.24 5.81
N ILE A 64 -18.85 0.69 5.37
CA ILE A 64 -18.82 2.06 5.87
C ILE A 64 -19.63 2.93 4.92
N GLU A 65 -20.66 3.60 5.43
CA GLU A 65 -21.48 4.56 4.70
C GLU A 65 -21.32 5.94 5.33
N LEU A 66 -21.15 6.97 4.51
CA LEU A 66 -21.15 8.37 4.94
C LEU A 66 -22.50 9.01 4.59
N ALA A 67 -23.40 9.13 5.55
CA ALA A 67 -24.62 9.90 5.38
C ALA A 67 -24.30 11.41 5.52
N ASN A 68 -24.98 12.24 4.73
CA ASN A 68 -24.80 13.69 4.68
C ASN A 68 -23.40 14.16 4.22
N SER A 69 -22.62 13.29 3.57
CA SER A 69 -21.36 13.69 2.97
C SER A 69 -21.61 14.46 1.67
N SER A 70 -21.08 15.67 1.56
CA SER A 70 -21.09 16.45 0.33
C SER A 70 -20.08 15.93 -0.72
N GLY A 71 -19.32 14.88 -0.39
CA GLY A 71 -18.23 14.38 -1.23
C GLY A 71 -16.95 15.21 -1.15
N ASN A 72 -16.98 16.36 -0.49
CA ASN A 72 -15.79 17.18 -0.27
C ASN A 72 -15.04 16.70 0.96
N VAL A 73 -13.83 16.22 0.75
CA VAL A 73 -12.95 15.67 1.77
C VAL A 73 -11.52 16.19 1.56
N ASP A 74 -10.74 16.26 2.63
CA ASP A 74 -9.30 16.53 2.53
C ASP A 74 -8.57 15.25 2.17
N GLU A 75 -8.21 15.09 0.90
CA GLU A 75 -7.50 13.91 0.38
C GLU A 75 -6.05 13.80 0.86
N SER A 76 -5.51 14.84 1.52
CA SER A 76 -4.20 14.76 2.18
C SER A 76 -4.23 13.99 3.49
N LYS A 77 -5.42 13.73 4.02
CA LYS A 77 -5.63 12.93 5.23
C LYS A 77 -5.82 11.46 4.87
N SER A 78 -5.62 10.60 5.86
CA SER A 78 -5.90 9.17 5.74
C SER A 78 -6.80 8.73 6.88
N ILE A 79 -7.90 8.06 6.54
CA ILE A 79 -8.75 7.38 7.51
C ILE A 79 -8.08 6.03 7.82
N GLU A 80 -7.98 5.67 9.09
CA GLU A 80 -7.43 4.40 9.52
C GLU A 80 -8.53 3.41 9.86
N LEU A 81 -8.44 2.22 9.28
CA LEU A 81 -9.28 1.07 9.58
C LEU A 81 -8.49 0.13 10.47
N THR A 82 -9.09 -0.37 11.55
CA THR A 82 -8.44 -1.33 12.45
C THR A 82 -9.37 -2.53 12.68
N PHE A 83 -8.84 -3.74 12.45
CA PHE A 83 -9.51 -5.01 12.69
C PHE A 83 -8.83 -5.75 13.82
N GLU A 84 -9.57 -6.45 14.68
CA GLU A 84 -9.02 -7.47 15.57
C GLU A 84 -8.50 -8.65 14.73
N TYR A 85 -7.24 -9.05 14.96
CA TYR A 85 -6.62 -10.15 14.23
C TYR A 85 -5.46 -10.81 14.97
N TYR A 86 -5.51 -12.14 15.11
CA TYR A 86 -4.49 -12.94 15.80
C TYR A 86 -3.87 -14.02 14.89
N GLY A 87 -4.01 -13.88 13.57
CA GLY A 87 -3.54 -14.86 12.60
C GLY A 87 -2.11 -14.63 12.11
N ASP A 88 -1.79 -15.29 11.01
CA ASP A 88 -0.49 -15.21 10.33
C ASP A 88 -0.24 -13.82 9.76
N LYS A 89 0.84 -13.17 10.20
CA LYS A 89 1.23 -11.81 9.76
C LYS A 89 1.57 -11.75 8.26
N VAL A 90 2.19 -12.80 7.73
CA VAL A 90 2.60 -12.84 6.31
C VAL A 90 1.40 -13.02 5.38
N LYS A 91 0.42 -13.82 5.81
CA LYS A 91 -0.75 -14.16 4.99
C LYS A 91 -1.96 -13.27 5.23
N GLY A 92 -1.98 -12.52 6.33
CA GLY A 92 -3.08 -11.63 6.69
C GLY A 92 -3.13 -10.39 5.80
N GLY A 93 -4.33 -9.81 5.65
CA GLY A 93 -4.50 -8.55 4.95
C GLY A 93 -5.91 -8.02 5.04
N ILE A 94 -6.04 -6.69 4.91
CA ILE A 94 -7.33 -6.01 4.76
C ILE A 94 -7.61 -5.85 3.27
N TYR A 95 -8.83 -6.14 2.89
CA TYR A 95 -9.28 -6.07 1.50
C TYR A 95 -10.54 -5.22 1.38
N ARG A 96 -10.61 -4.44 0.31
CA ARG A 96 -11.79 -3.67 -0.09
C ARG A 96 -12.54 -4.44 -1.17
N LYS A 97 -13.86 -4.50 -1.05
CA LYS A 97 -14.72 -5.07 -2.07
C LYS A 97 -14.82 -4.15 -3.28
N ASP A 98 -14.66 -4.72 -4.47
CA ASP A 98 -14.84 -4.06 -5.75
C ASP A 98 -15.63 -4.99 -6.69
N GLY A 99 -16.93 -4.77 -6.79
CA GLY A 99 -17.83 -5.69 -7.46
C GLY A 99 -17.79 -7.08 -6.84
N TYR A 100 -17.34 -8.07 -7.61
CA TYR A 100 -17.15 -9.45 -7.14
C TYR A 100 -15.73 -9.74 -6.62
N ASN A 101 -14.81 -8.76 -6.69
CA ASN A 101 -13.41 -8.93 -6.32
C ASN A 101 -13.13 -8.33 -4.94
N TRP A 102 -12.05 -8.81 -4.34
CA TRP A 102 -11.44 -8.24 -3.16
C TRP A 102 -10.06 -7.71 -3.51
N LEU A 103 -9.85 -6.42 -3.32
CA LEU A 103 -8.60 -5.73 -3.60
C LEU A 103 -7.85 -5.53 -2.30
N TYR A 104 -6.63 -6.01 -2.23
CA TYR A 104 -5.74 -5.82 -1.09
C TYR A 104 -5.49 -4.34 -0.83
N ILE A 105 -5.49 -3.96 0.45
CA ILE A 105 -5.05 -2.65 0.91
C ILE A 105 -3.78 -2.86 1.75
N PRO A 106 -2.73 -2.04 1.57
CA PRO A 106 -1.54 -2.10 2.41
C PRO A 106 -1.91 -2.15 3.89
N THR A 107 -1.44 -3.20 4.57
CA THR A 107 -1.91 -3.58 5.90
C THR A 107 -0.72 -3.73 6.84
N VAL A 108 -0.78 -3.09 8.00
CA VAL A 108 0.12 -3.31 9.13
C VAL A 108 -0.51 -4.32 10.09
N ILE A 109 0.24 -5.31 10.56
CA ILE A 109 -0.24 -6.34 11.49
C ILE A 109 0.64 -6.38 12.72
N GLU A 110 0.14 -5.82 13.82
CA GLU A 110 0.85 -5.73 15.10
C GLU A 110 -0.13 -5.92 16.27
N ASP A 111 0.35 -6.47 17.34
CA ASP A 111 -0.33 -6.56 18.65
C ASP A 111 -1.80 -7.02 18.60
N GLY A 112 -2.08 -8.04 17.78
CA GLY A 112 -3.42 -8.60 17.67
C GLY A 112 -4.38 -7.77 16.81
N LYS A 113 -3.85 -6.86 15.98
CA LYS A 113 -4.62 -5.97 15.10
C LYS A 113 -4.06 -5.97 13.69
N MET A 114 -4.94 -5.75 12.74
CA MET A 114 -4.62 -5.30 11.39
C MET A 114 -5.05 -3.86 11.23
N SER A 115 -4.21 -2.99 10.72
CA SER A 115 -4.60 -1.63 10.35
C SER A 115 -4.26 -1.31 8.89
N ALA A 116 -5.08 -0.47 8.28
CA ALA A 116 -4.86 0.05 6.93
C ALA A 116 -5.29 1.50 6.85
N LYS A 117 -4.55 2.30 6.07
CA LYS A 117 -4.90 3.68 5.77
C LYS A 117 -5.59 3.76 4.43
N ILE A 118 -6.72 4.45 4.38
CA ILE A 118 -7.50 4.66 3.15
C ILE A 118 -7.67 6.14 2.85
N ASN A 119 -7.74 6.48 1.56
CA ASN A 119 -8.12 7.83 1.16
C ASN A 119 -9.58 8.09 1.53
N PRO A 120 -9.93 9.23 2.17
CA PRO A 120 -11.30 9.56 2.54
C PRO A 120 -12.29 9.53 1.37
N LYS A 121 -11.83 9.85 0.15
CA LYS A 121 -12.64 9.82 -1.06
C LYS A 121 -13.08 8.40 -1.46
N SER A 122 -12.42 7.37 -0.94
CA SER A 122 -12.84 5.98 -1.16
C SER A 122 -14.14 5.61 -0.44
N LEU A 123 -14.56 6.42 0.53
CA LEU A 123 -15.83 6.27 1.24
C LEU A 123 -16.92 7.14 0.59
N ASN A 124 -18.10 6.60 0.46
CA ASN A 124 -19.23 7.28 -0.15
C ASN A 124 -20.57 6.93 0.53
N SER A 125 -21.65 7.53 0.06
CA SER A 125 -22.99 7.30 0.60
C SER A 125 -23.61 5.94 0.22
N TYR A 126 -23.06 5.23 -0.77
CA TYR A 126 -23.51 3.90 -1.18
C TYR A 126 -22.87 2.78 -0.37
N GLY A 127 -21.85 3.12 0.41
CA GLY A 127 -21.11 2.20 1.25
C GLY A 127 -19.91 1.56 0.56
N THR A 128 -18.82 1.48 1.30
CA THR A 128 -17.60 0.78 0.89
C THR A 128 -17.32 -0.34 1.86
N THR A 129 -17.19 -1.56 1.36
CA THR A 129 -17.09 -2.77 2.19
C THR A 129 -15.63 -3.22 2.32
N PHE A 130 -15.25 -3.55 3.54
CA PHE A 130 -13.95 -4.07 3.91
C PHE A 130 -14.08 -5.38 4.69
N SER A 131 -13.08 -6.23 4.60
CA SER A 131 -12.95 -7.44 5.42
C SER A 131 -11.48 -7.83 5.54
N ALA A 132 -11.12 -8.50 6.63
CA ALA A 132 -9.82 -9.13 6.78
C ALA A 132 -9.84 -10.55 6.21
N PHE A 133 -8.77 -10.94 5.56
CA PHE A 133 -8.58 -12.27 4.99
C PHE A 133 -7.22 -12.84 5.33
N VAL A 134 -7.12 -14.17 5.32
CA VAL A 134 -5.88 -14.92 5.20
C VAL A 134 -5.76 -15.39 3.75
N ASP A 135 -4.72 -14.97 3.06
CA ASP A 135 -4.44 -15.38 1.69
C ASP A 135 -3.52 -16.61 1.66
N ASN A 136 -4.08 -17.74 1.28
CA ASN A 136 -3.36 -19.01 1.15
C ASN A 136 -2.90 -19.30 -0.29
N ASN A 137 -2.90 -18.30 -1.19
CA ASN A 137 -2.32 -18.49 -2.49
C ASN A 137 -0.85 -18.90 -2.36
N THR A 138 -0.46 -19.92 -3.09
CA THR A 138 0.94 -20.33 -3.15
C THR A 138 1.64 -19.54 -4.25
N THR A 139 2.71 -18.86 -3.91
CA THR A 139 3.58 -18.25 -4.92
C THR A 139 4.46 -19.32 -5.56
N VAL A 140 4.64 -19.23 -6.86
CA VAL A 140 5.41 -20.21 -7.66
C VAL A 140 6.72 -19.61 -8.17
N LEU A 141 7.26 -18.62 -7.42
CA LEU A 141 8.53 -18.00 -7.81
C LEU A 141 9.70 -18.92 -7.47
N ARG A 142 10.46 -19.33 -8.52
CA ARG A 142 11.48 -20.39 -8.40
C ARG A 142 12.75 -19.96 -7.68
N ASP A 143 13.04 -18.66 -7.70
CA ASP A 143 14.29 -18.06 -7.21
C ASP A 143 14.16 -17.31 -5.88
N VAL A 144 12.99 -17.42 -5.25
CA VAL A 144 12.71 -16.72 -3.97
C VAL A 144 12.84 -17.68 -2.78
N ARG A 145 12.61 -18.98 -3.00
CA ARG A 145 12.67 -19.98 -1.92
C ARG A 145 14.06 -20.03 -1.29
N GLY A 146 14.12 -19.77 0.02
CA GLY A 146 15.38 -19.73 0.76
C GLY A 146 16.15 -18.41 0.61
N HIS A 147 15.62 -17.45 -0.15
CA HIS A 147 16.16 -16.10 -0.17
C HIS A 147 15.81 -15.37 1.13
N TRP A 148 16.69 -14.49 1.60
CA TRP A 148 16.51 -13.78 2.87
C TRP A 148 15.23 -12.92 2.94
N ALA A 149 14.76 -12.38 1.81
CA ALA A 149 13.52 -11.61 1.68
C ALA A 149 12.32 -12.45 1.21
N ASN A 150 12.37 -13.78 1.39
CA ASN A 150 11.32 -14.68 0.91
C ASN A 150 9.95 -14.30 1.47
N ASP A 151 9.87 -13.99 2.76
CA ASP A 151 8.60 -13.76 3.44
C ASP A 151 7.90 -12.49 2.93
N GLU A 152 8.67 -11.40 2.77
CA GLU A 152 8.18 -10.13 2.29
C GLU A 152 7.76 -10.20 0.80
N ILE A 153 8.59 -10.86 -0.02
CA ILE A 153 8.27 -11.08 -1.43
C ILE A 153 7.01 -11.95 -1.56
N ASP A 154 6.94 -13.06 -0.82
CA ASP A 154 5.80 -13.97 -0.84
C ASP A 154 4.51 -13.25 -0.40
N ALA A 155 4.57 -12.44 0.67
CA ALA A 155 3.44 -11.66 1.13
C ALA A 155 2.92 -10.71 0.05
N TYR A 156 3.78 -9.93 -0.58
CA TYR A 156 3.39 -8.98 -1.60
C TYR A 156 2.91 -9.62 -2.91
N VAL A 157 3.51 -10.75 -3.30
CA VAL A 157 3.05 -11.50 -4.49
C VAL A 157 1.69 -12.12 -4.25
N ARG A 158 1.46 -12.74 -3.08
CA ARG A 158 0.15 -13.30 -2.69
C ARG A 158 -0.96 -12.25 -2.71
N ARG A 159 -0.65 -11.06 -2.25
CA ARG A 159 -1.58 -9.94 -2.15
C ARG A 159 -1.78 -9.20 -3.48
N GLY A 160 -1.08 -9.62 -4.54
CA GLY A 160 -1.12 -8.98 -5.85
C GLY A 160 -0.52 -7.58 -5.88
N VAL A 161 0.30 -7.22 -4.88
CA VAL A 161 0.98 -5.92 -4.80
C VAL A 161 2.13 -5.84 -5.79
N ILE A 162 2.87 -6.95 -5.91
CA ILE A 162 3.98 -7.10 -6.87
C ILE A 162 3.81 -8.38 -7.68
N ASN A 163 4.46 -8.42 -8.84
CA ASN A 163 4.48 -9.60 -9.69
C ASN A 163 5.91 -10.05 -9.98
N GLY A 164 6.08 -11.36 -10.18
CA GLY A 164 7.27 -11.93 -10.81
C GLY A 164 7.29 -11.71 -12.32
N TYR A 165 8.36 -12.17 -12.94
CA TYR A 165 8.50 -12.20 -14.39
C TYR A 165 7.72 -13.38 -15.00
N ILE A 166 7.52 -13.33 -16.32
CA ILE A 166 6.77 -14.37 -17.08
C ILE A 166 7.41 -15.77 -16.98
N ASP A 167 8.70 -15.82 -16.64
CA ASP A 167 9.46 -17.05 -16.42
C ASP A 167 9.31 -17.63 -14.99
N ASN A 168 8.38 -17.11 -14.19
CA ASN A 168 8.17 -17.46 -12.79
C ASN A 168 9.40 -17.19 -11.91
N THR A 169 10.17 -16.14 -12.20
CA THR A 169 11.24 -15.64 -11.34
C THR A 169 10.87 -14.28 -10.78
N PHE A 170 11.50 -13.90 -9.67
CA PHE A 170 11.42 -12.54 -9.12
C PHE A 170 12.69 -11.73 -9.37
N LYS A 171 13.82 -12.42 -9.52
CA LYS A 171 15.17 -11.85 -9.63
C LYS A 171 15.52 -10.96 -8.45
N PRO A 172 15.47 -11.50 -7.22
CA PRO A 172 15.56 -10.70 -5.99
C PRO A 172 16.87 -9.91 -5.89
N ASP A 173 17.98 -10.48 -6.34
CA ASP A 173 19.31 -9.86 -6.27
C ASP A 173 19.62 -8.91 -7.44
N ASN A 174 18.75 -8.81 -8.44
CA ASN A 174 18.94 -7.86 -9.52
C ASN A 174 18.70 -6.43 -9.05
N ASN A 175 19.54 -5.51 -9.53
CA ASN A 175 19.30 -4.08 -9.34
C ASN A 175 18.02 -3.67 -10.08
N ILE A 176 17.33 -2.67 -9.52
CA ILE A 176 16.06 -2.15 -10.05
C ILE A 176 16.28 -0.83 -10.78
N THR A 177 15.52 -0.60 -11.84
CA THR A 177 15.54 0.69 -12.54
C THR A 177 14.67 1.73 -11.84
N ARG A 178 14.88 3.00 -12.16
CA ARG A 178 14.09 4.12 -11.64
C ARG A 178 12.60 3.98 -11.92
N ALA A 179 12.25 3.55 -13.12
CA ALA A 179 10.85 3.36 -13.50
C ALA A 179 10.21 2.13 -12.80
N GLU A 180 10.94 1.03 -12.66
CA GLU A 180 10.47 -0.14 -11.91
C GLU A 180 10.28 0.19 -10.43
N PHE A 181 11.17 0.98 -9.84
CA PHE A 181 11.03 1.45 -8.45
C PHE A 181 9.74 2.24 -8.26
N LEU A 182 9.42 3.21 -9.13
CA LEU A 182 8.15 3.94 -9.07
C LEU A 182 6.93 3.03 -9.25
N THR A 183 7.06 2.00 -10.08
CA THR A 183 5.98 1.02 -10.28
C THR A 183 5.70 0.24 -8.98
N LEU A 184 6.75 -0.20 -8.28
CA LEU A 184 6.58 -0.85 -6.97
C LEU A 184 5.96 0.11 -5.95
N LEU A 185 6.43 1.36 -5.88
CA LEU A 185 5.81 2.37 -5.01
C LEU A 185 4.34 2.57 -5.33
N SER A 186 3.97 2.69 -6.61
CA SER A 186 2.59 2.90 -7.02
C SER A 186 1.68 1.75 -6.59
N SER A 187 2.18 0.53 -6.65
CA SER A 187 1.44 -0.66 -6.23
C SER A 187 1.27 -0.71 -4.70
N VAL A 188 2.35 -0.45 -3.95
CA VAL A 188 2.35 -0.52 -2.48
C VAL A 188 1.52 0.62 -1.87
N PHE A 189 1.66 1.84 -2.39
CA PHE A 189 0.92 3.01 -1.89
C PHE A 189 -0.44 3.20 -2.59
N ASN A 190 -0.85 2.24 -3.43
CA ASN A 190 -2.14 2.24 -4.15
C ASN A 190 -2.40 3.57 -4.88
N TRP A 191 -1.42 4.05 -5.64
CA TRP A 191 -1.54 5.31 -6.38
C TRP A 191 -2.58 5.20 -7.50
N ASN A 192 -3.48 6.16 -7.59
CA ASN A 192 -4.43 6.24 -8.69
C ASN A 192 -3.78 6.86 -9.93
N ILE A 193 -2.84 6.13 -10.54
CA ILE A 193 -2.05 6.60 -11.70
C ILE A 193 -2.90 6.92 -12.94
N TYR A 194 -4.12 6.41 -13.01
CA TYR A 194 -5.03 6.65 -14.14
C TYR A 194 -5.86 7.93 -13.99
N ALA A 195 -5.92 8.50 -12.79
CA ALA A 195 -6.60 9.78 -12.57
C ALA A 195 -5.83 10.98 -13.15
N TYR A 196 -4.57 10.77 -13.54
CA TYR A 196 -3.69 11.82 -14.08
C TYR A 196 -3.20 11.46 -15.49
N PRO A 197 -4.10 11.38 -16.48
CA PRO A 197 -3.72 11.02 -17.85
C PRO A 197 -2.97 12.15 -18.58
N GLY A 198 -2.75 13.28 -17.94
CA GLY A 198 -2.12 14.44 -18.55
C GLY A 198 -0.64 14.22 -18.85
N SER A 199 -0.28 14.42 -20.09
CA SER A 199 1.10 14.55 -20.54
C SER A 199 1.70 15.87 -20.06
N THR A 200 1.96 16.01 -18.79
CA THR A 200 2.84 17.08 -18.32
C THR A 200 4.26 16.56 -18.32
N THR A 201 4.76 16.19 -19.48
CA THR A 201 6.13 15.74 -19.61
C THR A 201 7.07 16.91 -19.45
N ALA A 202 7.46 17.13 -18.20
CA ALA A 202 8.55 18.02 -17.87
C ALA A 202 9.91 17.51 -18.38
N PHE A 203 9.95 16.28 -18.92
CA PHE A 203 11.19 15.59 -19.26
C PHE A 203 11.40 15.47 -20.77
N LYS A 204 12.63 15.71 -21.23
CA LYS A 204 13.02 15.63 -22.64
C LYS A 204 12.99 14.21 -23.22
N ASP A 205 13.11 13.20 -22.34
CA ASP A 205 13.11 11.78 -22.69
C ASP A 205 11.76 11.10 -22.48
N ALA A 206 10.68 11.88 -22.47
CA ALA A 206 9.33 11.38 -22.21
C ALA A 206 8.83 10.36 -23.24
N ASP A 207 9.32 10.42 -24.45
CA ASP A 207 9.04 9.44 -25.52
C ASP A 207 9.59 8.05 -25.22
N THR A 208 10.56 7.94 -24.29
CA THR A 208 11.15 6.68 -23.85
C THR A 208 10.40 6.00 -22.70
N PHE A 209 9.39 6.66 -22.12
CA PHE A 209 8.72 6.16 -20.91
C PHE A 209 7.88 4.90 -21.14
N GLY A 210 7.31 4.74 -22.34
CA GLY A 210 6.49 3.59 -22.68
C GLY A 210 5.35 3.38 -21.67
N TYR A 211 5.17 2.17 -21.18
CA TYR A 211 4.11 1.84 -20.23
C TYR A 211 4.32 2.46 -18.83
N TYR A 212 5.51 2.95 -18.50
CA TYR A 212 5.79 3.67 -17.25
C TYR A 212 5.28 5.13 -17.25
N SER A 213 4.77 5.63 -18.35
CA SER A 213 4.34 7.04 -18.50
C SER A 213 3.38 7.47 -17.40
N SER A 214 2.37 6.67 -17.09
CA SER A 214 1.36 7.00 -16.07
C SER A 214 1.94 7.14 -14.68
N VAL A 215 2.81 6.23 -14.26
CA VAL A 215 3.43 6.27 -12.93
C VAL A 215 4.44 7.41 -12.80
N ILE A 216 5.21 7.70 -13.87
CA ILE A 216 6.16 8.82 -13.88
C ILE A 216 5.40 10.15 -13.83
N ASN A 217 4.32 10.31 -14.61
CA ASN A 217 3.48 11.51 -14.59
C ASN A 217 2.84 11.71 -13.22
N TYR A 218 2.29 10.65 -12.61
CA TYR A 218 1.73 10.72 -11.27
C TYR A 218 2.76 11.19 -10.25
N ALA A 219 3.93 10.54 -10.22
CA ALA A 219 5.00 10.87 -9.27
C ALA A 219 5.55 12.29 -9.48
N THR A 220 5.60 12.77 -10.73
CA THR A 220 6.01 14.14 -11.05
C THR A 220 4.96 15.16 -10.59
N TYR A 221 3.68 14.90 -10.85
CA TYR A 221 2.58 15.77 -10.43
C TYR A 221 2.56 15.95 -8.91
N HIS A 222 2.77 14.88 -8.16
CA HIS A 222 2.84 14.91 -6.70
C HIS A 222 4.20 15.36 -6.13
N SER A 223 5.13 15.78 -6.99
CA SER A 223 6.47 16.22 -6.58
C SER A 223 7.28 15.15 -5.84
N TYR A 224 6.96 13.87 -6.04
CA TYR A 224 7.75 12.76 -5.48
C TYR A 224 9.08 12.60 -6.19
N ILE A 225 9.12 12.92 -7.48
CA ILE A 225 10.34 12.88 -8.30
C ILE A 225 10.59 14.21 -8.99
N TYR A 226 11.89 14.48 -9.20
CA TYR A 226 12.39 15.48 -10.11
C TYR A 226 13.36 14.79 -11.08
N GLY A 227 13.53 15.38 -12.27
CA GLY A 227 14.52 14.88 -13.22
C GLY A 227 15.94 15.26 -12.87
N TYR A 228 16.85 14.88 -13.73
CA TYR A 228 18.24 15.31 -13.70
C TYR A 228 18.38 16.75 -14.20
N ALA A 229 19.58 17.35 -14.00
CA ALA A 229 19.86 18.73 -14.41
C ALA A 229 19.72 18.96 -15.93
N ASP A 230 19.79 17.91 -16.73
CA ASP A 230 19.57 17.93 -18.18
C ASP A 230 18.10 17.87 -18.60
N ASN A 231 17.18 17.90 -17.64
CA ASN A 231 15.73 17.75 -17.83
C ASN A 231 15.31 16.38 -18.37
N THR A 232 16.02 15.32 -18.03
CA THR A 232 15.62 13.93 -18.30
C THR A 232 15.23 13.20 -17.03
N PHE A 233 14.41 12.15 -17.15
CA PHE A 233 14.07 11.25 -16.03
C PHE A 233 14.96 10.00 -16.01
N LYS A 234 15.34 9.48 -17.19
CA LYS A 234 16.15 8.26 -17.40
C LYS A 234 15.49 7.00 -16.78
N PRO A 235 14.33 6.58 -17.29
CA PRO A 235 13.55 5.49 -16.70
C PRO A 235 14.31 4.16 -16.59
N GLY A 236 15.20 3.88 -17.53
CA GLY A 236 16.00 2.65 -17.58
C GLY A 236 17.28 2.67 -16.74
N ASN A 237 17.63 3.81 -16.13
CA ASN A 237 18.82 3.86 -15.26
C ASN A 237 18.54 3.12 -13.96
N LEU A 238 19.56 2.43 -13.44
CA LEU A 238 19.49 1.83 -12.10
C LEU A 238 19.36 2.93 -11.05
N ILE A 239 18.57 2.67 -10.00
CA ILE A 239 18.38 3.64 -8.93
C ILE A 239 19.34 3.35 -7.77
N SER A 240 19.90 4.42 -7.20
CA SER A 240 20.80 4.35 -6.06
C SER A 240 20.05 4.43 -4.73
N TYR A 241 20.70 3.98 -3.64
CA TYR A 241 20.17 4.15 -2.28
C TYR A 241 19.88 5.62 -1.94
N ALA A 242 20.74 6.56 -2.38
CA ALA A 242 20.53 7.99 -2.16
C ALA A 242 19.26 8.49 -2.85
N GLU A 243 19.02 8.08 -4.09
CA GLU A 243 17.82 8.47 -4.83
C GLU A 243 16.56 7.86 -4.20
N VAL A 244 16.63 6.61 -3.75
CA VAL A 244 15.55 5.94 -3.01
C VAL A 244 15.20 6.71 -1.74
N GLU A 245 16.21 7.08 -0.92
CA GLU A 245 16.01 7.84 0.31
C GLU A 245 15.32 9.18 0.06
N ILE A 246 15.73 9.90 -0.99
CA ILE A 246 15.11 11.18 -1.39
C ILE A 246 13.64 10.98 -1.79
N ILE A 247 13.36 9.98 -2.62
CA ILE A 247 11.99 9.71 -3.10
C ILE A 247 11.10 9.26 -1.94
N MET A 248 11.58 8.34 -1.10
CA MET A 248 10.82 7.86 0.07
C MET A 248 10.49 9.00 1.04
N ASN A 249 11.43 9.90 1.32
CA ASN A 249 11.14 11.05 2.17
C ASN A 249 10.02 11.93 1.60
N ARG A 250 9.95 12.12 0.29
CA ARG A 250 8.88 12.89 -0.34
C ARG A 250 7.54 12.15 -0.29
N VAL A 251 7.54 10.86 -0.59
CA VAL A 251 6.33 10.00 -0.53
C VAL A 251 5.77 9.93 0.89
N LEU A 252 6.64 9.86 1.90
CA LEU A 252 6.28 9.81 3.31
C LEU A 252 6.13 11.20 3.95
N ASN A 253 6.04 12.25 3.15
CA ASN A 253 5.89 13.62 3.62
C ASN A 253 6.96 14.04 4.65
N TYR A 254 8.22 13.74 4.33
CA TYR A 254 9.41 14.11 5.12
C TYR A 254 9.44 13.57 6.56
N GLN A 255 9.01 12.33 6.77
CA GLN A 255 9.08 11.64 8.07
C GLN A 255 10.49 11.15 8.45
N ASN A 256 11.55 11.77 7.94
CA ASN A 256 12.95 11.44 8.20
C ASN A 256 13.31 9.98 7.85
N PHE A 257 12.80 9.47 6.74
CA PHE A 257 13.21 8.18 6.22
C PHE A 257 14.72 8.18 5.94
N ARG A 258 15.45 7.22 6.49
CA ARG A 258 16.86 7.00 6.20
C ARG A 258 17.08 5.56 5.78
N TRP A 259 17.72 5.39 4.64
CA TRP A 259 18.04 4.05 4.15
C TRP A 259 18.88 3.25 5.14
N ILE A 260 19.81 3.90 5.85
CA ILE A 260 20.69 3.22 6.81
C ILE A 260 19.94 2.52 7.93
N ASP A 261 18.78 3.02 8.35
CA ASP A 261 17.96 2.39 9.38
C ASP A 261 17.34 1.10 8.86
N ILE A 262 16.82 1.12 7.64
CA ILE A 262 16.32 -0.08 6.95
C ILE A 262 17.44 -1.10 6.75
N ALA A 263 18.60 -0.66 6.31
CA ALA A 263 19.77 -1.52 6.06
C ALA A 263 20.27 -2.20 7.34
N ASN A 264 20.26 -1.49 8.47
CA ASN A 264 20.64 -2.04 9.77
C ASN A 264 19.64 -3.11 10.25
N ASN A 265 18.33 -2.85 10.11
CA ASN A 265 17.29 -3.83 10.42
C ASN A 265 17.42 -5.08 9.55
N MET A 266 17.62 -4.89 8.26
CA MET A 266 17.83 -5.98 7.31
C MET A 266 19.03 -6.86 7.69
N LEU A 267 20.17 -6.26 8.09
CA LEU A 267 21.34 -6.99 8.58
C LEU A 267 21.04 -7.75 9.87
N TYR A 268 20.39 -7.10 10.81
CA TYR A 268 20.12 -7.66 12.13
C TYR A 268 19.12 -8.83 12.04
N GLU A 269 17.99 -8.60 11.38
CA GLU A 269 16.88 -9.54 11.34
C GLU A 269 17.09 -10.67 10.33
N LYS A 270 17.57 -10.33 9.14
CA LYS A 270 17.68 -11.30 8.03
C LYS A 270 19.09 -11.82 7.82
N LYS A 271 20.08 -11.30 8.55
CA LYS A 271 21.52 -11.61 8.34
C LYS A 271 21.95 -11.45 6.89
N ALA A 272 21.25 -10.58 6.19
CA ALA A 272 21.35 -10.39 4.77
C ALA A 272 22.39 -9.33 4.48
N ARG A 273 23.33 -9.68 3.61
CA ARG A 273 24.26 -8.78 2.94
C ARG A 273 25.51 -8.31 3.65
N SER A 274 26.49 -8.17 2.80
CA SER A 274 27.75 -7.46 3.02
C SER A 274 27.56 -5.93 2.89
N ASN A 275 28.54 -5.18 3.27
CA ASN A 275 28.63 -3.72 3.43
C ASN A 275 28.32 -2.85 2.18
N SER A 276 27.73 -3.37 1.10
CA SER A 276 27.48 -2.60 -0.14
C SER A 276 26.47 -1.45 0.02
N PHE A 277 25.59 -1.52 1.01
CA PHE A 277 24.60 -0.48 1.28
C PHE A 277 25.16 0.71 2.09
N ASN A 278 26.39 0.61 2.60
CA ASN A 278 27.06 1.74 3.28
C ASN A 278 27.45 2.85 2.30
N ASN A 279 27.52 2.54 1.01
CA ASN A 279 27.75 3.56 -0.02
C ASN A 279 26.41 3.89 -0.69
N LEU A 280 25.86 5.05 -0.36
CA LEU A 280 24.57 5.52 -0.89
C LEU A 280 24.55 5.69 -2.42
N ASN A 281 25.70 5.72 -3.09
CA ASN A 281 25.77 5.76 -4.56
C ASN A 281 25.64 4.38 -5.21
N ASN A 282 25.66 3.29 -4.44
CA ASN A 282 25.40 1.96 -4.96
C ASN A 282 23.91 1.78 -5.29
N ASN A 283 23.64 0.86 -6.22
CA ASN A 283 22.29 0.58 -6.66
C ASN A 283 21.60 -0.41 -5.72
N ILE A 284 20.31 -0.18 -5.49
CA ILE A 284 19.45 -1.04 -4.68
C ILE A 284 18.94 -2.23 -5.50
N THR A 285 18.76 -3.38 -4.84
CA THR A 285 18.17 -4.56 -5.47
C THR A 285 16.64 -4.62 -5.31
N ARG A 286 16.00 -5.46 -6.11
CA ARG A 286 14.54 -5.69 -6.05
C ARG A 286 14.12 -6.20 -4.67
N ALA A 287 14.87 -7.14 -4.08
CA ALA A 287 14.58 -7.70 -2.75
C ALA A 287 14.71 -6.62 -1.66
N GLU A 288 15.72 -5.78 -1.73
CA GLU A 288 15.91 -4.68 -0.77
C GLU A 288 14.77 -3.67 -0.84
N VAL A 289 14.28 -3.35 -2.05
CA VAL A 289 13.11 -2.47 -2.21
C VAL A 289 11.88 -3.10 -1.59
N VAL A 290 11.63 -4.39 -1.84
CA VAL A 290 10.48 -5.08 -1.27
C VAL A 290 10.55 -5.13 0.25
N TYR A 291 11.70 -5.50 0.82
CA TYR A 291 11.90 -5.49 2.26
C TYR A 291 11.69 -4.10 2.86
N MET A 292 12.27 -3.07 2.25
CA MET A 292 12.10 -1.69 2.66
C MET A 292 10.62 -1.28 2.68
N LEU A 293 9.91 -1.51 1.58
CA LEU A 293 8.50 -1.11 1.46
C LEU A 293 7.63 -1.89 2.44
N TYR A 294 7.85 -3.20 2.58
CA TYR A 294 7.12 -4.02 3.54
C TYR A 294 7.28 -3.49 4.97
N ASN A 295 8.50 -3.21 5.41
CA ASN A 295 8.78 -2.72 6.76
C ASN A 295 8.48 -1.22 6.98
N THR A 296 8.15 -0.48 5.92
CA THR A 296 7.74 0.93 6.02
C THR A 296 6.23 1.09 6.04
N THR A 297 5.50 0.15 5.45
CA THR A 297 4.05 0.25 5.25
C THR A 297 3.25 -0.78 6.06
N GLU A 298 3.91 -1.78 6.62
CA GLU A 298 3.37 -2.85 7.45
C GLU A 298 4.03 -2.88 8.82
#